data_37be74670fe349b39f0fc27120e0dbfe
#
_entry.id   37be74670fe349b39f0fc27120e0dbfe
#
_cell.length_a   1.000
_cell.length_b   1.000
_cell.length_c   1.000
_cell.angle_alpha   90.00
_cell.angle_beta   90.00
_cell.angle_gamma   90.00
#
_symmetry.space_group_name_H-M   'P 1'
#
loop_
_entity.id
_entity.type
_entity.pdbx_description
1 polymer ?
#
loop_
_entity_poly.entity_id
_entity_poly.type
_entity_poly.pdbx_seq_one_letter_code
_entity_poly.pdbx_strand_id
1 'polypeptide(L)'
;AVAQSNTASANTNEKVIWSACTVNCGSRCPLRMHVVDGEIKYVETDNTGDDNYEGLHQVRACLRGRSMRRRVYNADRLKYPMKRVGARGEGKFKRISWEEAFDTIAASMQHIIKDYGNEAIYLNYGTGTLGGTMTRSWPPGSTLIARLMNCCGGYLNHYGDYSTAQIAEGLNYTYGGWADGNSPSDIENSKLVVLFGNNPGETRMSGGGVTYYLEQARQKSDARMIIIDPRYNDTGAGREDEWVPIRPGTDAALASALAYVMIKEDLVDQPFLDKYCVGYDEKTMPAGAPANGHYKAYILGEGADGIAKTPEWASKIT
;
A
#
# COMPACT_ATOMS: atom_id res chain seq x y z
N ALA A 1 -25.95 25.33 8.88
CA ALA A 1 -25.10 26.53 8.90
C ALA A 1 -24.50 26.67 10.28
N VAL A 2 -23.25 26.21 10.44
CA VAL A 2 -22.48 26.45 11.65
C VAL A 2 -21.69 27.74 11.39
N ALA A 3 -22.02 28.79 12.12
CA ALA A 3 -21.35 30.05 12.05
C ALA A 3 -19.87 29.87 12.45
N GLN A 4 -18.95 30.18 11.55
CA GLN A 4 -17.55 30.35 11.88
C GLN A 4 -17.42 31.66 12.65
N SER A 5 -17.16 31.59 13.94
CA SER A 5 -16.74 32.75 14.71
C SER A 5 -15.28 33.07 14.38
N ASN A 6 -15.06 34.03 13.52
CA ASN A 6 -13.78 34.68 13.35
C ASN A 6 -13.48 35.53 14.59
N THR A 7 -12.87 34.96 15.61
CA THR A 7 -12.16 35.75 16.62
C THR A 7 -10.72 35.90 16.16
N ALA A 8 -10.41 37.03 15.54
CA ALA A 8 -9.05 37.46 15.29
C ALA A 8 -8.33 37.62 16.64
N SER A 9 -7.46 36.68 16.98
CA SER A 9 -6.52 36.85 18.08
C SER A 9 -5.35 37.68 17.58
N ALA A 10 -5.20 38.85 18.14
CA ALA A 10 -4.08 39.74 17.91
C ALA A 10 -2.76 39.17 18.47
N ASN A 11 -1.67 39.32 17.74
CA ASN A 11 -0.27 39.15 18.15
C ASN A 11 0.17 37.77 18.62
N THR A 12 0.07 36.80 17.80
CA THR A 12 0.84 35.54 17.99
C THR A 12 1.94 35.48 16.94
N ASN A 13 3.16 35.08 17.34
CA ASN A 13 4.25 34.69 16.43
C ASN A 13 3.87 33.39 15.69
N GLU A 14 2.65 33.33 15.18
CA GLU A 14 2.15 32.18 14.49
C GLU A 14 2.79 32.06 13.10
N LYS A 15 3.33 30.89 12.82
CA LYS A 15 3.85 30.52 11.50
C LYS A 15 3.11 29.29 11.00
N VAL A 16 2.64 29.33 9.78
CA VAL A 16 2.09 28.14 9.11
C VAL A 16 3.20 27.48 8.31
N ILE A 17 3.54 26.26 8.68
CA ILE A 17 4.61 25.48 8.06
C ILE A 17 4.00 24.27 7.34
N TRP A 18 4.30 24.12 6.07
CA TRP A 18 3.89 22.94 5.31
C TRP A 18 4.71 21.72 5.71
N SER A 19 4.02 20.63 5.90
CA SER A 19 4.59 19.31 6.19
C SER A 19 3.78 18.22 5.48
N ALA A 20 4.14 16.98 5.68
CA ALA A 20 3.42 15.84 5.13
C ALA A 20 3.07 14.82 6.22
N CYS A 21 1.95 14.14 6.04
CA CYS A 21 1.57 13.02 6.90
C CYS A 21 2.56 11.87 6.74
N THR A 22 3.04 11.34 7.87
CA THR A 22 4.01 10.24 7.93
C THR A 22 3.37 8.90 8.29
N VAL A 23 2.06 8.80 8.23
CA VAL A 23 1.34 7.53 8.46
C VAL A 23 1.55 6.60 7.27
N ASN A 24 1.63 5.31 7.55
CA ASN A 24 1.95 4.24 6.58
C ASN A 24 0.82 3.89 5.60
N CYS A 25 -0.05 4.81 5.24
CA CYS A 25 -1.05 4.56 4.20
C CYS A 25 -0.60 4.98 2.78
N GLY A 26 0.59 5.58 2.67
CA GLY A 26 1.15 6.00 1.39
C GLY A 26 0.52 7.25 0.77
N SER A 27 -0.51 7.84 1.37
CA SER A 27 -1.19 9.03 0.81
C SER A 27 -0.37 10.32 0.86
N ARG A 28 0.58 10.41 1.82
CA ARG A 28 1.46 11.57 2.01
C ARG A 28 0.74 12.92 2.02
N CYS A 29 -0.45 12.94 2.62
CA CYS A 29 -1.31 14.12 2.62
C CYS A 29 -0.55 15.35 3.12
N PRO A 30 -0.64 16.50 2.43
CA PRO A 30 -0.06 17.73 2.89
C PRO A 30 -0.75 18.20 4.17
N LEU A 31 0.04 18.72 5.08
CA LEU A 31 -0.41 19.21 6.38
C LEU A 31 0.07 20.65 6.56
N ARG A 32 -0.81 21.50 7.07
CA ARG A 32 -0.48 22.86 7.49
C ARG A 32 -0.31 22.86 9.00
N MET A 33 0.93 22.99 9.46
CA MET A 33 1.28 23.02 10.88
C MET A 33 1.24 24.47 11.38
N HIS A 34 0.35 24.77 12.28
CA HIS A 34 0.28 26.08 12.97
C HIS A 34 1.21 26.07 14.18
N VAL A 35 2.29 26.80 14.06
CA VAL A 35 3.38 26.83 15.06
C VAL A 35 3.39 28.21 15.74
N VAL A 36 3.30 28.20 17.06
CA VAL A 36 3.39 29.38 17.92
C VAL A 36 4.51 29.14 18.93
N ASP A 37 5.46 30.04 18.99
CA ASP A 37 6.62 29.97 19.90
C ASP A 37 7.37 28.62 19.85
N GLY A 38 7.51 28.07 18.64
CA GLY A 38 8.21 26.79 18.40
C GLY A 38 7.36 25.54 18.65
N GLU A 39 6.10 25.68 19.07
CA GLU A 39 5.20 24.56 19.31
C GLU A 39 4.09 24.46 18.27
N ILE A 40 3.79 23.25 17.80
CA ILE A 40 2.62 22.98 16.96
C ILE A 40 1.36 23.09 17.81
N LYS A 41 0.55 24.09 17.55
CA LYS A 41 -0.71 24.29 18.28
C LYS A 41 -1.86 23.49 17.68
N TYR A 42 -1.96 23.45 16.36
CA TYR A 42 -2.90 22.57 15.64
C TYR A 42 -2.41 22.23 14.24
N VAL A 43 -3.10 21.29 13.61
CA VAL A 43 -2.77 20.78 12.28
C VAL A 43 -4.01 20.85 11.41
N GLU A 44 -3.90 21.56 10.31
CA GLU A 44 -4.91 21.58 9.24
C GLU A 44 -4.53 20.68 8.09
N THR A 45 -5.49 20.40 7.26
CA THR A 45 -5.29 19.81 5.94
C THR A 45 -5.01 20.89 4.90
N ASP A 46 -4.71 20.49 3.68
CA ASP A 46 -4.68 21.38 2.54
C ASP A 46 -6.09 21.94 2.26
N ASN A 47 -6.17 23.25 2.09
CA ASN A 47 -7.38 24.00 1.75
C ASN A 47 -7.09 25.09 0.71
N THR A 48 -6.01 24.94 -0.06
CA THR A 48 -5.54 25.93 -1.02
C THR A 48 -5.97 25.67 -2.46
N GLY A 49 -6.43 24.45 -2.76
CA GLY A 49 -6.96 24.08 -4.06
C GLY A 49 -8.49 24.19 -4.13
N ASP A 50 -9.05 23.67 -5.19
CA ASP A 50 -10.49 23.45 -5.34
C ASP A 50 -10.85 21.97 -5.20
N ASP A 51 -12.13 21.64 -5.21
CA ASP A 51 -12.63 20.27 -5.15
C ASP A 51 -13.25 19.84 -6.49
N ASN A 52 -12.94 20.50 -7.57
CA ASN A 52 -13.40 20.10 -8.89
C ASN A 52 -12.64 18.87 -9.35
N TYR A 53 -13.35 17.92 -9.93
CA TYR A 53 -12.76 16.68 -10.44
C TYR A 53 -11.69 16.93 -11.52
N GLU A 54 -11.89 17.93 -12.34
CA GLU A 54 -10.99 18.32 -13.44
C GLU A 54 -9.94 19.37 -13.03
N GLY A 55 -10.05 19.88 -11.81
CA GLY A 55 -9.13 20.87 -11.26
C GLY A 55 -8.08 20.28 -10.35
N LEU A 56 -7.51 21.14 -9.50
CA LEU A 56 -6.56 20.75 -8.47
C LEU A 56 -7.30 20.18 -7.25
N HIS A 57 -7.56 18.88 -7.29
CA HIS A 57 -8.21 18.20 -6.18
C HIS A 57 -7.38 18.31 -4.90
N GLN A 58 -8.03 18.73 -3.82
CA GLN A 58 -7.39 18.84 -2.50
C GLN A 58 -7.25 17.47 -1.84
N VAL A 59 -6.02 17.04 -1.59
CA VAL A 59 -5.75 15.84 -0.80
C VAL A 59 -5.89 16.16 0.69
N ARG A 60 -7.11 16.05 1.21
CA ARG A 60 -7.43 16.36 2.60
C ARG A 60 -6.97 15.24 3.53
N ALA A 61 -6.14 15.60 4.50
CA ALA A 61 -5.66 14.67 5.49
C ALA A 61 -6.83 14.17 6.38
N CYS A 62 -6.90 12.85 6.54
CA CYS A 62 -7.83 12.23 7.48
C CYS A 62 -7.43 12.50 8.94
N LEU A 63 -8.22 12.00 9.87
CA LEU A 63 -7.98 12.19 11.31
C LEU A 63 -6.58 11.71 11.75
N ARG A 64 -6.04 10.64 11.14
CA ARG A 64 -4.67 10.15 11.45
C ARG A 64 -3.60 11.19 11.16
N GLY A 65 -3.65 11.85 10.00
CA GLY A 65 -2.72 12.94 9.66
C GLY A 65 -2.93 14.16 10.53
N ARG A 66 -4.18 14.57 10.73
CA ARG A 66 -4.52 15.75 11.53
C ARG A 66 -4.18 15.57 13.02
N SER A 67 -4.07 14.35 13.52
CA SER A 67 -3.65 14.06 14.89
C SER A 67 -2.12 14.02 15.12
N MET A 68 -1.30 14.30 14.10
CA MET A 68 0.17 14.22 14.19
C MET A 68 0.75 15.05 15.35
N ARG A 69 0.13 16.16 15.72
CA ARG A 69 0.53 16.93 16.91
C ARG A 69 0.58 16.08 18.18
N ARG A 70 -0.44 15.23 18.39
CA ARG A 70 -0.50 14.33 19.57
C ARG A 70 0.65 13.31 19.55
N ARG A 71 1.02 12.85 18.35
CA ARG A 71 2.16 11.93 18.18
C ARG A 71 3.49 12.62 18.49
N VAL A 72 3.67 13.86 18.06
CA VAL A 72 4.90 14.64 18.31
C VAL A 72 5.09 14.90 19.80
N TYR A 73 4.03 15.25 20.50
CA TYR A 73 4.07 15.60 21.94
C TYR A 73 3.57 14.49 22.85
N ASN A 74 3.57 13.25 22.39
CA ASN A 74 3.21 12.11 23.24
C ASN A 74 4.23 11.98 24.40
N ALA A 75 3.72 11.81 25.63
CA ALA A 75 4.55 11.67 26.82
C ALA A 75 5.47 10.45 26.75
N ASP A 76 5.00 9.37 26.13
CA ASP A 76 5.76 8.12 25.98
C ASP A 76 6.73 8.13 24.81
N ARG A 77 6.85 9.25 24.09
CA ARG A 77 7.79 9.36 22.96
C ARG A 77 9.21 9.26 23.47
N LEU A 78 10.01 8.37 22.86
CA LEU A 78 11.44 8.29 23.11
C LEU A 78 12.14 9.59 22.71
N LYS A 79 12.82 10.23 23.65
CA LYS A 79 13.52 11.52 23.47
C LYS A 79 15.04 11.39 23.53
N TYR A 80 15.50 10.29 24.10
CA TYR A 80 16.92 10.04 24.40
C TYR A 80 17.26 8.60 24.08
N PRO A 81 18.54 8.27 23.83
CA PRO A 81 18.98 6.90 23.72
C PRO A 81 18.81 6.16 25.05
N MET A 82 18.37 4.91 24.95
CA MET A 82 18.08 4.05 26.08
C MET A 82 18.86 2.74 25.94
N LYS A 83 19.50 2.32 27.02
CA LYS A 83 20.23 1.04 27.10
C LYS A 83 19.48 0.06 27.98
N ARG A 84 19.28 -1.16 27.50
CA ARG A 84 18.69 -2.22 28.31
C ARG A 84 19.61 -2.58 29.49
N VAL A 85 19.04 -2.69 30.69
CA VAL A 85 19.77 -3.02 31.95
C VAL A 85 19.23 -4.28 32.61
N GLY A 86 18.17 -4.88 32.07
CA GLY A 86 17.61 -6.15 32.53
C GLY A 86 17.77 -7.27 31.51
N ALA A 87 17.26 -8.45 31.82
CA ALA A 87 17.17 -9.55 30.88
C ALA A 87 16.26 -9.18 29.69
N ARG A 88 16.42 -9.89 28.57
CA ARG A 88 15.55 -9.70 27.40
C ARG A 88 14.10 -10.03 27.80
N GLY A 89 13.16 -9.14 27.52
CA GLY A 89 11.74 -9.27 27.87
C GLY A 89 11.34 -8.55 29.17
N GLU A 90 12.27 -8.19 30.05
CA GLU A 90 11.93 -7.49 31.30
C GLU A 90 11.51 -6.01 31.10
N GLY A 91 11.77 -5.41 29.92
CA GLY A 91 11.43 -4.03 29.63
C GLY A 91 12.19 -2.97 30.47
N LYS A 92 13.30 -3.36 31.09
CA LYS A 92 14.10 -2.46 31.93
C LYS A 92 15.16 -1.73 31.13
N PHE A 93 15.05 -0.39 31.08
CA PHE A 93 15.97 0.48 30.34
C PHE A 93 16.45 1.63 31.21
N LYS A 94 17.66 2.11 30.97
CA LYS A 94 18.18 3.37 31.52
C LYS A 94 18.51 4.33 30.39
N ARG A 95 18.36 5.63 30.62
CA ARG A 95 18.84 6.69 29.75
C ARG A 95 20.37 6.68 29.75
N ILE A 96 20.97 6.86 28.55
CA ILE A 96 22.39 7.03 28.33
C ILE A 96 22.63 8.31 27.53
N SER A 97 23.92 8.74 27.42
CA SER A 97 24.27 9.84 26.51
C SER A 97 24.31 9.37 25.05
N TRP A 98 24.32 10.32 24.12
CA TRP A 98 24.52 10.02 22.71
C TRP A 98 25.92 9.47 22.43
N GLU A 99 26.95 9.96 23.12
CA GLU A 99 28.33 9.48 23.04
C GLU A 99 28.38 8.00 23.45
N GLU A 100 27.84 7.64 24.62
CA GLU A 100 27.78 6.24 25.05
C GLU A 100 27.05 5.35 24.06
N ALA A 101 25.98 5.88 23.45
CA ALA A 101 25.22 5.13 22.45
C ALA A 101 26.04 4.88 21.17
N PHE A 102 26.70 5.93 20.65
CA PHE A 102 27.52 5.81 19.44
C PHE A 102 28.72 4.92 19.66
N ASP A 103 29.43 5.08 20.76
CA ASP A 103 30.61 4.25 21.08
C ASP A 103 30.23 2.78 21.23
N THR A 104 29.12 2.50 21.92
CA THR A 104 28.63 1.13 22.11
C THR A 104 28.25 0.48 20.78
N ILE A 105 27.54 1.22 19.91
CA ILE A 105 27.13 0.72 18.59
C ILE A 105 28.35 0.52 17.69
N ALA A 106 29.24 1.51 17.62
CA ALA A 106 30.41 1.44 16.77
C ALA A 106 31.36 0.27 17.19
N ALA A 107 31.61 0.12 18.48
CA ALA A 107 32.42 -0.99 18.98
C ALA A 107 31.81 -2.35 18.66
N SER A 108 30.48 -2.49 18.81
CA SER A 108 29.76 -3.72 18.46
C SER A 108 29.82 -4.02 16.95
N MET A 109 29.63 -3.02 16.11
CA MET A 109 29.72 -3.18 14.65
C MET A 109 31.15 -3.56 14.22
N GLN A 110 32.15 -2.88 14.74
CA GLN A 110 33.58 -3.18 14.45
C GLN A 110 33.94 -4.60 14.85
N HIS A 111 33.50 -5.05 16.03
CA HIS A 111 33.69 -6.41 16.50
C HIS A 111 33.05 -7.43 15.55
N ILE A 112 31.80 -7.25 15.20
CA ILE A 112 31.08 -8.17 14.29
C ILE A 112 31.74 -8.21 12.90
N ILE A 113 32.08 -7.05 12.33
CA ILE A 113 32.72 -6.99 11.01
C ILE A 113 34.08 -7.67 11.03
N LYS A 114 34.89 -7.43 12.11
CA LYS A 114 36.21 -8.01 12.22
C LYS A 114 36.19 -9.52 12.39
N ASP A 115 35.30 -10.04 13.23
CA ASP A 115 35.34 -11.44 13.66
C ASP A 115 34.45 -12.36 12.78
N TYR A 116 33.43 -11.80 12.12
CA TYR A 116 32.42 -12.58 11.37
C TYR A 116 32.18 -12.07 9.96
N GLY A 117 32.71 -10.91 9.56
CA GLY A 117 32.48 -10.31 8.26
C GLY A 117 31.18 -9.48 8.19
N ASN A 118 30.99 -8.76 7.08
CA ASN A 118 29.85 -7.90 6.86
C ASN A 118 28.55 -8.69 6.63
N GLU A 119 28.64 -9.91 6.14
CA GLU A 119 27.49 -10.82 5.94
C GLU A 119 26.84 -11.27 7.26
N ALA A 120 27.51 -11.07 8.41
CA ALA A 120 26.91 -11.28 9.73
C ALA A 120 25.96 -10.14 10.15
N ILE A 121 25.94 -9.04 9.41
CA ILE A 121 25.03 -7.91 9.68
C ILE A 121 23.88 -7.96 8.68
N TYR A 122 22.73 -8.42 9.13
CA TYR A 122 21.50 -8.39 8.35
C TYR A 122 20.78 -7.06 8.52
N LEU A 123 20.49 -6.39 7.41
CA LEU A 123 19.72 -5.15 7.40
C LEU A 123 18.32 -5.39 6.88
N ASN A 124 17.37 -5.42 7.79
CA ASN A 124 15.97 -5.46 7.43
C ASN A 124 15.46 -4.06 7.03
N TYR A 125 14.49 -4.02 6.13
CA TYR A 125 13.84 -2.77 5.78
C TYR A 125 12.56 -2.56 6.59
N GLY A 126 12.10 -1.32 6.63
CA GLY A 126 10.78 -0.96 7.13
C GLY A 126 10.03 -0.16 6.09
N THR A 127 8.73 -0.38 5.97
CA THR A 127 7.86 0.45 5.16
C THR A 127 7.21 1.55 5.99
N GLY A 128 6.54 2.48 5.35
CA GLY A 128 5.72 3.48 6.01
C GLY A 128 6.12 4.89 5.72
N THR A 129 7.11 5.39 6.36
CA THR A 129 7.57 6.76 6.15
C THR A 129 8.40 6.86 4.88
N LEU A 130 7.75 7.05 3.76
CA LEU A 130 8.40 7.18 2.45
C LEU A 130 8.81 8.62 2.11
N GLY A 131 8.54 9.57 3.00
CA GLY A 131 8.51 10.97 2.66
C GLY A 131 9.72 11.82 2.98
N GLY A 132 10.74 11.35 3.70
CA GLY A 132 11.88 12.16 4.11
C GLY A 132 13.20 11.73 3.50
N THR A 133 14.08 12.68 3.19
CA THR A 133 15.45 12.38 2.78
C THR A 133 16.25 11.64 3.86
N MET A 134 15.96 11.91 5.12
CA MET A 134 16.66 11.29 6.25
C MET A 134 16.04 9.96 6.70
N THR A 135 14.76 9.76 6.47
CA THR A 135 14.01 8.59 6.98
C THR A 135 13.43 7.74 5.86
N ARG A 136 13.90 7.94 4.64
CA ARG A 136 13.45 7.16 3.50
C ARG A 136 13.77 5.69 3.71
N SER A 137 12.75 4.85 3.70
CA SER A 137 12.88 3.41 3.91
C SER A 137 12.69 2.60 2.62
N TRP A 138 12.30 3.23 1.53
CA TRP A 138 12.10 2.58 0.25
C TRP A 138 12.66 3.41 -0.92
N PRO A 139 13.35 2.83 -1.90
CA PRO A 139 13.82 1.43 -1.90
C PRO A 139 14.82 1.16 -0.77
N PRO A 140 14.94 -0.10 -0.30
CA PRO A 140 15.72 -0.43 0.91
C PRO A 140 17.13 0.10 0.91
N GLY A 141 17.86 0.00 -0.20
CA GLY A 141 19.23 0.48 -0.33
C GLY A 141 19.40 2.00 -0.25
N SER A 142 18.33 2.78 -0.21
CA SER A 142 18.38 4.26 -0.14
C SER A 142 18.26 4.82 1.28
N THR A 143 18.20 3.97 2.29
CA THR A 143 18.13 4.40 3.70
C THR A 143 19.47 4.91 4.21
N LEU A 144 19.44 5.77 5.25
CA LEU A 144 20.68 6.24 5.87
C LEU A 144 21.48 5.10 6.48
N ILE A 145 20.82 4.10 7.06
CA ILE A 145 21.51 2.93 7.62
C ILE A 145 22.16 2.08 6.52
N ALA A 146 21.50 1.88 5.39
CA ALA A 146 22.11 1.21 4.25
C ALA A 146 23.32 1.96 3.71
N ARG A 147 23.25 3.30 3.65
CA ARG A 147 24.39 4.14 3.28
C ARG A 147 25.55 3.97 4.24
N LEU A 148 25.29 4.02 5.55
CA LEU A 148 26.32 3.77 6.58
C LEU A 148 26.98 2.39 6.38
N MET A 149 26.17 1.35 6.22
CA MET A 149 26.69 -0.01 6.06
C MET A 149 27.48 -0.19 4.77
N ASN A 150 27.09 0.45 3.68
CA ASN A 150 27.86 0.46 2.42
C ASN A 150 29.23 1.15 2.62
N CYS A 151 29.31 2.20 3.44
CA CYS A 151 30.58 2.81 3.80
C CYS A 151 31.45 1.91 4.71
N CYS A 152 30.85 0.96 5.40
CA CYS A 152 31.51 -0.01 6.28
C CYS A 152 31.83 -1.35 5.60
N GLY A 153 31.66 -1.47 4.28
CA GLY A 153 31.98 -2.69 3.53
C GLY A 153 30.77 -3.53 3.11
N GLY A 154 29.56 -3.09 3.41
CA GLY A 154 28.32 -3.76 3.01
C GLY A 154 27.58 -4.45 4.15
N TYR A 155 26.57 -5.24 3.80
CA TYR A 155 25.67 -5.93 4.73
C TYR A 155 24.90 -7.04 4.00
N LEU A 156 24.33 -7.98 4.74
CA LEU A 156 23.39 -8.95 4.22
C LEU A 156 22.03 -8.27 3.98
N ASN A 157 21.64 -8.17 2.74
CA ASN A 157 20.35 -7.60 2.34
C ASN A 157 19.24 -8.65 2.43
N HIS A 158 17.98 -8.21 2.37
CA HIS A 158 16.83 -9.09 2.31
C HIS A 158 16.44 -9.37 0.85
N TYR A 159 15.73 -10.46 0.65
CA TYR A 159 15.05 -10.80 -0.59
C TYR A 159 13.54 -10.78 -0.38
N GLY A 160 12.81 -10.22 -1.35
CA GLY A 160 11.36 -10.09 -1.31
C GLY A 160 10.87 -8.98 -0.38
N ASP A 161 9.56 -8.92 -0.22
CA ASP A 161 8.84 -7.94 0.58
C ASP A 161 7.73 -8.63 1.37
N TYR A 162 7.35 -8.12 2.52
CA TYR A 162 6.26 -8.68 3.31
C TYR A 162 4.89 -8.05 2.99
N SER A 163 4.85 -6.82 2.50
CA SER A 163 3.62 -6.05 2.30
C SER A 163 3.03 -6.25 0.90
N THR A 164 3.87 -6.29 -0.12
CA THR A 164 3.48 -6.33 -1.54
C THR A 164 4.12 -7.53 -2.24
N ALA A 165 4.70 -8.46 -1.50
CA ALA A 165 5.48 -9.56 -2.04
C ALA A 165 4.68 -10.42 -3.02
N GLN A 166 3.46 -10.80 -2.67
CA GLN A 166 2.62 -11.62 -3.55
C GLN A 166 2.28 -10.91 -4.85
N ILE A 167 1.95 -9.62 -4.78
CA ILE A 167 1.68 -8.81 -5.97
C ILE A 167 2.94 -8.70 -6.81
N ALA A 168 4.08 -8.36 -6.21
CA ALA A 168 5.34 -8.19 -6.91
C ALA A 168 5.78 -9.48 -7.63
N GLU A 169 5.65 -10.63 -6.97
CA GLU A 169 5.94 -11.93 -7.59
C GLU A 169 4.91 -12.29 -8.68
N GLY A 170 3.62 -12.12 -8.41
CA GLY A 170 2.56 -12.41 -9.37
C GLY A 170 2.67 -11.58 -10.66
N LEU A 171 3.06 -10.32 -10.57
CA LEU A 171 3.23 -9.44 -11.74
C LEU A 171 4.32 -9.93 -12.70
N ASN A 172 5.37 -10.58 -12.21
CA ASN A 172 6.41 -11.16 -13.08
C ASN A 172 5.84 -12.25 -14.01
N TYR A 173 4.87 -13.02 -13.52
CA TYR A 173 4.24 -14.10 -14.30
C TYR A 173 3.07 -13.62 -15.16
N THR A 174 2.43 -12.51 -14.81
CA THR A 174 1.25 -11.99 -15.51
C THR A 174 1.57 -10.88 -16.49
N TYR A 175 2.50 -9.99 -16.15
CA TYR A 175 2.88 -8.83 -16.97
C TYR A 175 4.36 -8.81 -17.38
N GLY A 176 5.14 -9.81 -16.96
CA GLY A 176 6.58 -9.89 -17.25
C GLY A 176 7.44 -8.97 -16.40
N GLY A 177 6.88 -8.31 -15.42
CA GLY A 177 7.59 -7.40 -14.51
C GLY A 177 6.64 -6.54 -13.69
N TRP A 178 7.20 -5.59 -12.95
CA TRP A 178 6.40 -4.64 -12.20
C TRP A 178 5.57 -3.79 -13.16
N ALA A 179 4.25 -3.79 -12.98
CA ALA A 179 3.32 -3.00 -13.76
C ALA A 179 2.48 -2.11 -12.83
N ASP A 180 2.40 -0.83 -13.15
CA ASP A 180 1.46 0.08 -12.52
C ASP A 180 0.14 0.03 -13.30
N GLY A 181 -0.97 0.13 -12.58
CA GLY A 181 -2.29 0.22 -13.19
C GLY A 181 -2.57 1.63 -13.74
N ASN A 182 -3.75 1.78 -14.33
CA ASN A 182 -4.23 3.06 -14.81
C ASN A 182 -4.49 4.05 -13.66
N SER A 183 -4.60 5.33 -13.99
CA SER A 183 -5.07 6.33 -13.04
C SER A 183 -6.49 6.01 -12.54
N PRO A 184 -6.84 6.26 -11.28
CA PRO A 184 -8.23 6.12 -10.81
C PRO A 184 -9.26 6.89 -11.65
N SER A 185 -8.87 7.98 -12.32
CA SER A 185 -9.73 8.71 -13.23
C SER A 185 -10.10 7.94 -14.50
N ASP A 186 -9.31 6.94 -14.90
CA ASP A 186 -9.62 6.11 -16.08
C ASP A 186 -10.87 5.23 -15.88
N ILE A 187 -11.36 5.11 -14.66
CA ILE A 187 -12.64 4.47 -14.35
C ILE A 187 -13.81 5.13 -15.10
N GLU A 188 -13.67 6.38 -15.50
CA GLU A 188 -14.68 7.06 -16.34
C GLU A 188 -14.90 6.38 -17.70
N ASN A 189 -13.98 5.55 -18.16
CA ASN A 189 -14.08 4.75 -19.38
C ASN A 189 -14.65 3.34 -19.12
N SER A 190 -14.93 3.00 -17.88
CA SER A 190 -15.42 1.67 -17.48
C SER A 190 -16.94 1.59 -17.47
N LYS A 191 -17.47 0.38 -17.65
CA LYS A 191 -18.90 0.05 -17.45
C LYS A 191 -19.12 -0.78 -16.18
N LEU A 192 -18.07 -1.38 -15.66
CA LEU A 192 -18.10 -2.19 -14.47
C LEU A 192 -16.81 -1.96 -13.68
N VAL A 193 -16.96 -1.74 -12.39
CA VAL A 193 -15.86 -1.68 -11.41
C VAL A 193 -16.02 -2.84 -10.45
N VAL A 194 -15.02 -3.70 -10.35
CA VAL A 194 -15.00 -4.82 -9.42
C VAL A 194 -13.86 -4.63 -8.41
N LEU A 195 -14.19 -4.61 -7.13
CA LEU A 195 -13.24 -4.43 -6.04
C LEU A 195 -13.05 -5.75 -5.29
N PHE A 196 -11.92 -6.44 -5.51
CA PHE A 196 -11.53 -7.64 -4.78
C PHE A 196 -10.74 -7.25 -3.52
N GLY A 197 -11.37 -7.36 -2.34
CA GLY A 197 -10.75 -7.05 -1.05
C GLY A 197 -10.18 -5.62 -0.96
N ASN A 198 -10.59 -4.73 -1.84
CA ASN A 198 -10.06 -3.37 -1.94
C ASN A 198 -10.98 -2.37 -1.27
N ASN A 199 -10.51 -1.79 -0.16
CA ASN A 199 -11.28 -0.84 0.63
C ASN A 199 -10.51 0.48 0.81
N PRO A 200 -10.38 1.33 -0.22
CA PRO A 200 -9.68 2.61 -0.12
C PRO A 200 -10.35 3.59 0.86
N GLY A 201 -11.65 3.47 1.08
CA GLY A 201 -12.39 4.30 2.05
C GLY A 201 -11.84 4.17 3.47
N GLU A 202 -11.36 2.99 3.87
CA GLU A 202 -10.75 2.75 5.18
C GLU A 202 -9.22 2.78 5.12
N THR A 203 -8.63 2.02 4.23
CA THR A 203 -7.17 1.81 4.21
C THR A 203 -6.41 3.05 3.82
N ARG A 204 -6.98 3.85 2.97
CA ARG A 204 -6.40 5.11 2.49
C ARG A 204 -7.30 6.30 2.74
N MET A 205 -8.16 6.33 3.65
CA MET A 205 -9.19 7.32 4.01
C MET A 205 -9.27 8.61 3.15
N SER A 206 -8.24 9.45 3.15
CA SER A 206 -8.09 10.53 2.15
C SER A 206 -7.36 10.06 0.89
N GLY A 207 -6.54 9.03 1.02
CA GLY A 207 -5.94 8.18 0.00
C GLY A 207 -5.33 8.82 -1.23
N GLY A 208 -4.83 10.05 -1.14
CA GLY A 208 -4.46 10.79 -2.35
C GLY A 208 -5.68 11.08 -3.24
N GLY A 209 -6.87 11.07 -2.65
CA GLY A 209 -8.12 11.27 -3.39
C GLY A 209 -8.68 9.99 -4.04
N VAL A 210 -8.13 8.80 -3.78
CA VAL A 210 -8.55 7.56 -4.47
C VAL A 210 -10.06 7.32 -4.40
N THR A 211 -10.66 7.43 -3.21
CA THR A 211 -12.10 7.25 -3.06
C THR A 211 -12.91 8.34 -3.78
N TYR A 212 -12.41 9.57 -3.74
CA TYR A 212 -13.03 10.67 -4.47
C TYR A 212 -13.00 10.42 -5.98
N TYR A 213 -11.83 10.09 -6.54
CA TYR A 213 -11.72 9.79 -7.97
C TYR A 213 -12.53 8.58 -8.40
N LEU A 214 -12.57 7.53 -7.59
CA LEU A 214 -13.41 6.36 -7.83
C LEU A 214 -14.88 6.76 -8.00
N GLU A 215 -15.43 7.53 -7.06
CA GLU A 215 -16.83 7.93 -7.09
C GLU A 215 -17.15 8.92 -8.22
N GLN A 216 -16.29 9.91 -8.43
CA GLN A 216 -16.50 10.90 -9.50
C GLN A 216 -16.40 10.25 -10.89
N ALA A 217 -15.41 9.40 -11.11
CA ALA A 217 -15.25 8.70 -12.38
C ALA A 217 -16.41 7.74 -12.64
N ARG A 218 -16.86 7.02 -11.60
CA ARG A 218 -18.02 6.12 -11.68
C ARG A 218 -19.32 6.87 -12.00
N GLN A 219 -19.54 8.02 -11.39
CA GLN A 219 -20.70 8.86 -11.70
C GLN A 219 -20.70 9.36 -13.16
N LYS A 220 -19.53 9.67 -13.70
CA LYS A 220 -19.42 10.08 -15.12
C LYS A 220 -19.69 8.94 -16.09
N SER A 221 -19.24 7.73 -15.80
CA SER A 221 -19.39 6.56 -16.68
C SER A 221 -20.68 5.78 -16.49
N ASP A 222 -21.44 6.06 -15.42
CA ASP A 222 -22.57 5.25 -14.95
C ASP A 222 -22.17 3.76 -14.77
N ALA A 223 -20.94 3.54 -14.33
CA ALA A 223 -20.41 2.19 -14.15
C ALA A 223 -21.00 1.54 -12.90
N ARG A 224 -21.44 0.28 -13.04
CA ARG A 224 -21.80 -0.56 -11.90
C ARG A 224 -20.59 -0.84 -11.03
N MET A 225 -20.81 -1.03 -9.72
CA MET A 225 -19.76 -1.40 -8.78
C MET A 225 -20.12 -2.66 -8.01
N ILE A 226 -19.29 -3.68 -8.14
CA ILE A 226 -19.39 -4.93 -7.38
C ILE A 226 -18.24 -4.98 -6.38
N ILE A 227 -18.57 -5.24 -5.12
CA ILE A 227 -17.58 -5.40 -4.05
C ILE A 227 -17.54 -6.86 -3.63
N ILE A 228 -16.38 -7.47 -3.80
CA ILE A 228 -16.09 -8.84 -3.38
C ILE A 228 -15.19 -8.75 -2.14
N ASP A 229 -15.77 -8.86 -0.97
CA ASP A 229 -15.07 -8.65 0.30
C ASP A 229 -15.77 -9.46 1.40
N PRO A 230 -15.03 -10.17 2.26
CA PRO A 230 -15.62 -10.88 3.41
C PRO A 230 -16.44 -9.99 4.33
N ARG A 231 -16.16 -8.70 4.31
CA ARG A 231 -16.78 -7.67 5.14
C ARG A 231 -17.45 -6.60 4.28
N TYR A 232 -18.65 -6.21 4.65
CA TYR A 232 -19.29 -5.00 4.09
C TYR A 232 -18.46 -3.77 4.49
N ASN A 233 -17.80 -3.15 3.54
CA ASN A 233 -16.74 -2.20 3.80
C ASN A 233 -17.14 -0.74 3.53
N ASP A 234 -16.34 0.21 4.04
CA ASP A 234 -16.64 1.65 3.96
C ASP A 234 -16.58 2.22 2.55
N THR A 235 -15.91 1.56 1.62
CA THR A 235 -15.86 2.00 0.21
C THR A 235 -17.20 1.73 -0.46
N GLY A 236 -17.79 0.58 -0.18
CA GLY A 236 -19.08 0.18 -0.73
C GLY A 236 -20.25 0.85 -0.08
N ALA A 237 -20.23 0.97 1.23
CA ALA A 237 -21.38 1.30 2.05
C ALA A 237 -22.32 2.36 1.46
N GLY A 238 -23.44 1.91 0.89
CA GLY A 238 -24.45 2.73 0.22
C GLY A 238 -24.07 3.27 -1.17
N ARG A 239 -23.06 2.69 -1.82
CA ARG A 239 -22.58 3.11 -3.15
C ARG A 239 -22.44 1.96 -4.13
N GLU A 240 -22.34 0.73 -3.61
CA GLU A 240 -22.24 -0.49 -4.43
C GLU A 240 -23.59 -0.86 -5.05
N ASP A 241 -23.53 -1.49 -6.22
CA ASP A 241 -24.68 -2.13 -6.82
C ASP A 241 -24.84 -3.57 -6.31
N GLU A 242 -23.71 -4.18 -5.91
CA GLU A 242 -23.71 -5.54 -5.38
C GLU A 242 -22.53 -5.76 -4.42
N TRP A 243 -22.80 -6.46 -3.31
CA TRP A 243 -21.79 -6.96 -2.41
C TRP A 243 -21.82 -8.49 -2.36
N VAL A 244 -20.66 -9.08 -2.63
CA VAL A 244 -20.45 -10.53 -2.60
C VAL A 244 -19.58 -10.88 -1.39
N PRO A 245 -20.17 -11.42 -0.30
CA PRO A 245 -19.38 -11.87 0.85
C PRO A 245 -18.65 -13.16 0.50
N ILE A 246 -17.33 -13.05 0.35
CA ILE A 246 -16.48 -14.17 0.00
C ILE A 246 -15.75 -14.73 1.23
N ARG A 247 -15.46 -16.03 1.27
CA ARG A 247 -14.58 -16.60 2.28
C ARG A 247 -13.15 -16.06 2.07
N PRO A 248 -12.48 -15.57 3.13
CA PRO A 248 -11.12 -15.05 3.02
C PRO A 248 -10.15 -16.01 2.34
N GLY A 249 -9.36 -15.51 1.38
CA GLY A 249 -8.33 -16.27 0.67
C GLY A 249 -8.84 -17.16 -0.45
N THR A 250 -10.07 -16.97 -0.91
CA THR A 250 -10.67 -17.82 -1.97
C THR A 250 -10.98 -17.04 -3.27
N ASP A 251 -10.49 -15.83 -3.38
CA ASP A 251 -10.69 -14.95 -4.55
C ASP A 251 -10.27 -15.61 -5.87
N ALA A 252 -9.17 -16.36 -5.86
CA ALA A 252 -8.67 -17.06 -7.04
C ALA A 252 -9.65 -18.17 -7.51
N ALA A 253 -10.35 -18.83 -6.59
CA ALA A 253 -11.35 -19.83 -6.94
C ALA A 253 -12.56 -19.18 -7.62
N LEU A 254 -13.03 -18.05 -7.07
CA LEU A 254 -14.12 -17.28 -7.69
C LEU A 254 -13.70 -16.78 -9.08
N ALA A 255 -12.51 -16.18 -9.21
CA ALA A 255 -12.01 -15.69 -10.49
C ALA A 255 -11.90 -16.81 -11.55
N SER A 256 -11.47 -18.01 -11.13
CA SER A 256 -11.38 -19.17 -12.02
C SER A 256 -12.78 -19.64 -12.48
N ALA A 257 -13.76 -19.62 -11.59
CA ALA A 257 -15.13 -19.99 -11.98
C ALA A 257 -15.79 -18.95 -12.91
N LEU A 258 -15.51 -17.68 -12.70
CA LEU A 258 -15.95 -16.63 -13.63
C LEU A 258 -15.35 -16.85 -15.02
N ALA A 259 -14.03 -17.15 -15.09
CA ALA A 259 -13.39 -17.48 -16.36
C ALA A 259 -13.98 -18.73 -17.01
N TYR A 260 -14.33 -19.76 -16.22
CA TYR A 260 -15.00 -20.97 -16.72
C TYR A 260 -16.32 -20.62 -17.43
N VAL A 261 -17.17 -19.82 -16.77
CA VAL A 261 -18.46 -19.39 -17.34
C VAL A 261 -18.23 -18.58 -18.60
N MET A 262 -17.32 -17.60 -18.59
CA MET A 262 -17.01 -16.79 -19.77
C MET A 262 -16.56 -17.64 -20.96
N ILE A 263 -15.74 -18.66 -20.74
CA ILE A 263 -15.27 -19.56 -21.79
C ILE A 263 -16.42 -20.44 -22.31
N LYS A 264 -17.24 -21.00 -21.41
CA LYS A 264 -18.33 -21.91 -21.77
C LYS A 264 -19.49 -21.21 -22.50
N GLU A 265 -19.74 -19.96 -22.19
CA GLU A 265 -20.82 -19.16 -22.78
C GLU A 265 -20.36 -18.29 -23.95
N ASP A 266 -19.10 -18.48 -24.40
CA ASP A 266 -18.50 -17.74 -25.51
C ASP A 266 -18.52 -16.21 -25.30
N LEU A 267 -18.25 -15.78 -24.07
CA LEU A 267 -18.20 -14.37 -23.66
C LEU A 267 -16.80 -13.76 -23.71
N VAL A 268 -15.81 -14.51 -24.20
CA VAL A 268 -14.43 -14.05 -24.29
C VAL A 268 -14.20 -13.21 -25.55
N ASP A 269 -13.40 -12.16 -25.43
CA ASP A 269 -12.91 -11.40 -26.60
C ASP A 269 -11.68 -12.10 -27.17
N GLN A 270 -11.92 -13.10 -28.04
CA GLN A 270 -10.83 -13.89 -28.64
C GLN A 270 -9.83 -13.02 -29.43
N PRO A 271 -10.22 -12.01 -30.22
CA PRO A 271 -9.28 -11.11 -30.88
C PRO A 271 -8.34 -10.37 -29.90
N PHE A 272 -8.87 -9.94 -28.75
CA PHE A 272 -8.04 -9.34 -27.71
C PHE A 272 -7.06 -10.35 -27.12
N LEU A 273 -7.53 -11.55 -26.79
CA LEU A 273 -6.72 -12.62 -26.22
C LEU A 273 -5.58 -13.04 -27.18
N ASP A 274 -5.90 -13.22 -28.45
CA ASP A 274 -4.91 -13.57 -29.47
C ASP A 274 -3.81 -12.50 -29.65
N LYS A 275 -4.16 -11.24 -29.43
CA LYS A 275 -3.24 -10.12 -29.64
C LYS A 275 -2.40 -9.77 -28.44
N TYR A 276 -2.99 -9.83 -27.25
CA TYR A 276 -2.39 -9.24 -26.04
C TYR A 276 -2.06 -10.24 -24.94
N CYS A 277 -2.52 -11.49 -25.03
CA CYS A 277 -2.34 -12.48 -23.99
C CYS A 277 -1.44 -13.63 -24.46
N VAL A 278 -0.45 -13.98 -23.67
CA VAL A 278 0.40 -15.15 -23.86
C VAL A 278 -0.10 -16.25 -22.93
N GLY A 279 -0.24 -17.49 -23.47
CA GLY A 279 -0.61 -18.63 -22.65
C GLY A 279 -2.10 -18.81 -22.37
N TYR A 280 -2.97 -18.11 -23.08
CA TYR A 280 -4.41 -18.29 -22.95
C TYR A 280 -4.90 -19.63 -23.55
N ASP A 281 -4.52 -19.94 -24.77
CA ASP A 281 -4.86 -21.15 -25.50
C ASP A 281 -3.66 -21.65 -26.33
N GLU A 282 -3.85 -22.69 -27.15
CA GLU A 282 -2.80 -23.29 -27.94
C GLU A 282 -2.13 -22.30 -28.90
N LYS A 283 -2.87 -21.33 -29.43
CA LYS A 283 -2.34 -20.34 -30.39
C LYS A 283 -1.42 -19.34 -29.73
N THR A 284 -1.71 -19.02 -28.45
CA THR A 284 -0.98 -18.00 -27.69
C THR A 284 0.16 -18.57 -26.87
N MET A 285 0.39 -19.89 -26.91
CA MET A 285 1.48 -20.54 -26.19
C MET A 285 2.84 -20.31 -26.87
N PRO A 286 3.90 -20.10 -26.09
CA PRO A 286 5.25 -20.07 -26.63
C PRO A 286 5.68 -21.41 -27.16
N ALA A 287 6.59 -21.41 -28.15
CA ALA A 287 7.13 -22.63 -28.76
C ALA A 287 7.78 -23.54 -27.70
N GLY A 288 7.45 -24.83 -27.75
CA GLY A 288 7.96 -25.82 -26.80
C GLY A 288 7.20 -25.95 -25.49
N ALA A 289 6.12 -25.19 -25.30
CA ALA A 289 5.26 -25.34 -24.13
C ALA A 289 4.53 -26.69 -24.13
N PRO A 290 4.21 -27.25 -22.95
CA PRO A 290 3.46 -28.50 -22.84
C PRO A 290 2.09 -28.40 -23.53
N ALA A 291 1.65 -29.47 -24.15
CA ALA A 291 0.28 -29.60 -24.63
C ALA A 291 -0.68 -29.41 -23.44
N ASN A 292 -1.78 -28.69 -23.66
CA ASN A 292 -2.75 -28.33 -22.59
C ASN A 292 -2.14 -27.58 -21.38
N GLY A 293 -0.95 -26.99 -21.52
CA GLY A 293 -0.32 -26.18 -20.49
C GLY A 293 -0.85 -24.75 -20.41
N HIS A 294 -1.85 -24.41 -21.19
CA HIS A 294 -2.42 -23.07 -21.28
C HIS A 294 -3.60 -22.85 -20.32
N TYR A 295 -3.92 -21.58 -20.10
CA TYR A 295 -4.93 -21.17 -19.12
C TYR A 295 -6.33 -21.75 -19.40
N LYS A 296 -6.76 -21.76 -20.67
CA LYS A 296 -8.05 -22.33 -21.06
C LYS A 296 -8.18 -23.81 -20.70
N ALA A 297 -7.13 -24.62 -20.96
CA ALA A 297 -7.11 -26.01 -20.56
C ALA A 297 -7.17 -26.20 -19.04
N TYR A 298 -6.42 -25.38 -18.29
CA TYR A 298 -6.48 -25.38 -16.82
C TYR A 298 -7.89 -25.10 -16.31
N ILE A 299 -8.56 -24.07 -16.84
CA ILE A 299 -9.92 -23.70 -16.45
C ILE A 299 -10.95 -24.78 -16.78
N LEU A 300 -10.83 -25.41 -17.96
CA LEU A 300 -11.75 -26.44 -18.42
C LEU A 300 -11.51 -27.84 -17.81
N GLY A 301 -10.43 -28.01 -17.03
CA GLY A 301 -10.06 -29.31 -16.46
C GLY A 301 -9.37 -30.25 -17.43
N GLU A 302 -8.84 -29.73 -18.53
CA GLU A 302 -8.04 -30.42 -19.54
C GLU A 302 -6.52 -30.31 -19.27
N GLY A 303 -6.15 -29.50 -18.27
CA GLY A 303 -4.79 -29.31 -17.79
C GLY A 303 -4.32 -30.43 -16.85
N ALA A 304 -3.14 -30.24 -16.24
CA ALA A 304 -2.45 -31.26 -15.45
C ALA A 304 -3.24 -31.73 -14.19
N ASP A 305 -4.09 -30.87 -13.62
CA ASP A 305 -4.87 -31.23 -12.43
C ASP A 305 -6.17 -31.97 -12.74
N GLY A 306 -6.61 -31.99 -14.00
CA GLY A 306 -7.83 -32.66 -14.44
C GLY A 306 -9.14 -32.13 -13.83
N ILE A 307 -9.11 -30.94 -13.23
CA ILE A 307 -10.24 -30.41 -12.47
C ILE A 307 -10.82 -29.18 -13.19
N ALA A 308 -12.06 -29.29 -13.69
CA ALA A 308 -12.78 -28.15 -14.25
C ALA A 308 -13.16 -27.15 -13.15
N LYS A 309 -12.92 -25.86 -13.38
CA LYS A 309 -13.16 -24.79 -12.41
C LYS A 309 -14.60 -24.27 -12.49
N THR A 310 -15.54 -25.19 -12.40
CA THR A 310 -16.99 -24.89 -12.52
C THR A 310 -17.51 -24.04 -11.34
N PRO A 311 -18.67 -23.39 -11.46
CA PRO A 311 -19.31 -22.73 -10.34
C PRO A 311 -19.54 -23.67 -9.13
N GLU A 312 -19.90 -24.94 -9.36
CA GLU A 312 -20.09 -25.93 -8.30
C GLU A 312 -18.76 -26.31 -7.62
N TRP A 313 -17.66 -26.33 -8.36
CA TRP A 313 -16.33 -26.51 -7.77
C TRP A 313 -15.99 -25.31 -6.87
N ALA A 314 -16.16 -24.09 -7.37
CA ALA A 314 -15.87 -22.88 -6.60
C ALA A 314 -16.75 -22.76 -5.36
N SER A 315 -18.04 -23.05 -5.44
CA SER A 315 -18.98 -22.93 -4.33
C SER A 315 -18.64 -23.81 -3.11
N LYS A 316 -17.82 -24.83 -3.29
CA LYS A 316 -17.30 -25.65 -2.20
C LYS A 316 -16.11 -25.00 -1.48
N ILE A 317 -15.52 -23.98 -2.08
CA ILE A 317 -14.29 -23.31 -1.63
C ILE A 317 -14.59 -21.91 -1.12
N THR A 318 -15.36 -21.15 -1.89
CA THR A 318 -15.64 -19.71 -1.66
C THR A 318 -16.70 -19.42 -0.59
#